data_ea6876a7b5eefcc1f46c5de12feba78f
#
_entry.id   ea6876a7b5eefcc1f46c5de12feba78f
#
_cell.length_a   1.000
_cell.length_b   1.000
_cell.length_c   1.000
_cell.angle_alpha   90.00
_cell.angle_beta   90.00
_cell.angle_gamma   90.00
#
_symmetry.space_group_name_H-M   'P 1'
#
loop_
_entity.id
_entity.type
_entity.pdbx_description
1 polymer ?
#
loop_
_entity_poly.entity_id
_entity_poly.type
_entity_poly.pdbx_seq_one_letter_code
_entity_poly.pdbx_strand_id
1 'polypeptide(L)'
;VRDNLRTIIVVVAALIFMRLAQEILAGEAVKLDSWAYELVVVYMRRPWLTPVMQSISELALPVVLIVMLLAVEAFAPGRRPAICAGVNLVLVLVLNVVLKQIVHRPRPEGFRLIAETGYSFPSGHSMIAMAFYGLLAWMVWHYERDRFVKYLCMSGFTLVVVAVGLSRIYLGVHYATDVLAGFCVSLMWLGLYTKIFVPLFLPDGTDPQAVDRKPEVSSPSSRAG
;
A
#
# COMPACT_ATOMS: atom_id res chain seq x y z
N VAL A 1 15.14 -6.00 -18.92
CA VAL A 1 15.42 -6.53 -17.56
C VAL A 1 14.41 -6.00 -16.53
N ARG A 2 14.08 -4.68 -16.53
CA ARG A 2 13.13 -4.09 -15.55
C ARG A 2 11.72 -4.65 -15.67
N ASP A 3 11.18 -4.81 -16.87
CA ASP A 3 9.83 -5.33 -17.09
C ASP A 3 9.71 -6.79 -16.66
N ASN A 4 10.76 -7.58 -16.89
CA ASN A 4 10.79 -8.97 -16.47
C ASN A 4 10.76 -9.11 -14.94
N LEU A 5 11.54 -8.29 -14.20
CA LEU A 5 11.56 -8.32 -12.74
C LEU A 5 10.18 -7.96 -12.16
N ARG A 6 9.52 -6.93 -12.69
CA ARG A 6 8.17 -6.55 -12.28
C ARG A 6 7.17 -7.68 -12.51
N THR A 7 7.20 -8.30 -13.69
CA THR A 7 6.33 -9.43 -14.02
C THR A 7 6.58 -10.60 -13.07
N ILE A 8 7.84 -10.92 -12.77
CA ILE A 8 8.20 -11.97 -11.81
C ILE A 8 7.62 -11.67 -10.43
N ILE A 9 7.78 -10.44 -9.92
CA ILE A 9 7.23 -10.05 -8.61
C ILE A 9 5.71 -10.23 -8.57
N VAL A 10 4.99 -9.77 -9.60
CA VAL A 10 3.54 -9.90 -9.69
C VAL A 10 3.10 -11.37 -9.75
N VAL A 11 3.78 -12.19 -10.55
CA VAL A 11 3.47 -13.63 -10.67
C VAL A 11 3.75 -14.35 -9.34
N VAL A 12 4.88 -14.09 -8.70
CA VAL A 12 5.20 -14.70 -7.39
C VAL A 12 4.18 -14.27 -6.33
N ALA A 13 3.82 -12.99 -6.28
CA ALA A 13 2.79 -12.50 -5.36
C ALA A 13 1.43 -13.17 -5.62
N ALA A 14 1.05 -13.37 -6.88
CA ALA A 14 -0.17 -14.08 -7.26
C ALA A 14 -0.15 -15.54 -6.82
N LEU A 15 0.95 -16.25 -7.03
CA LEU A 15 1.09 -17.64 -6.60
C LEU A 15 1.01 -17.79 -5.08
N ILE A 16 1.70 -16.90 -4.34
CA ILE A 16 1.62 -16.89 -2.86
C ILE A 16 0.18 -16.61 -2.41
N PHE A 17 -0.47 -15.59 -2.96
CA PHE A 17 -1.85 -15.25 -2.61
C PHE A 17 -2.81 -16.40 -2.88
N MET A 18 -2.74 -17.02 -4.06
CA MET A 18 -3.58 -18.17 -4.42
C MET A 18 -3.37 -19.34 -3.46
N ARG A 19 -2.12 -19.65 -3.11
CA ARG A 19 -1.81 -20.72 -2.15
C ARG A 19 -2.41 -20.45 -0.79
N LEU A 20 -2.22 -19.24 -0.24
CA LEU A 20 -2.80 -18.84 1.05
C LEU A 20 -4.33 -18.89 1.04
N ALA A 21 -4.94 -18.38 -0.03
CA ALA A 21 -6.40 -18.41 -0.16
C ALA A 21 -6.95 -19.83 -0.21
N GLN A 22 -6.28 -20.75 -0.91
CA GLN A 22 -6.67 -22.17 -0.96
C GLN A 22 -6.61 -22.83 0.42
N GLU A 23 -5.51 -22.66 1.17
CA GLU A 23 -5.35 -23.23 2.52
C GLU A 23 -6.41 -22.69 3.47
N ILE A 24 -6.71 -21.39 3.41
CA ILE A 24 -7.72 -20.77 4.27
C ILE A 24 -9.14 -21.24 3.91
N LEU A 25 -9.47 -21.33 2.63
CA LEU A 25 -10.78 -21.83 2.17
C LEU A 25 -10.97 -23.32 2.46
N ALA A 26 -9.89 -24.10 2.50
CA ALA A 26 -9.91 -25.50 2.93
C ALA A 26 -10.04 -25.67 4.45
N GLY A 27 -9.97 -24.57 5.23
CA GLY A 27 -10.02 -24.62 6.70
C GLY A 27 -8.73 -25.17 7.33
N GLU A 28 -7.63 -25.21 6.60
CA GLU A 28 -6.36 -25.74 7.08
C GLU A 28 -5.67 -24.75 8.04
N ALA A 29 -5.08 -25.29 9.12
CA ALA A 29 -4.24 -24.51 10.03
C ALA A 29 -2.90 -24.21 9.38
N VAL A 30 -2.64 -22.94 9.10
CA VAL A 30 -1.38 -22.53 8.48
C VAL A 30 -0.29 -22.40 9.53
N LYS A 31 0.77 -23.17 9.41
CA LYS A 31 1.93 -23.17 10.35
C LYS A 31 2.53 -21.77 10.56
N LEU A 32 2.48 -20.94 9.52
CA LEU A 32 2.96 -19.56 9.60
C LEU A 32 2.19 -18.75 10.66
N ASP A 33 0.88 -18.95 10.78
CA ASP A 33 0.05 -18.22 11.75
C ASP A 33 0.41 -18.62 13.18
N SER A 34 0.61 -19.90 13.43
CA SER A 34 1.02 -20.40 14.75
C SER A 34 2.41 -19.92 15.14
N TRP A 35 3.38 -19.96 14.21
CA TRP A 35 4.73 -19.47 14.43
C TRP A 35 4.75 -17.96 14.70
N ALA A 36 4.03 -17.18 13.89
CA ALA A 36 3.97 -15.72 14.07
C ALA A 36 3.22 -15.35 15.38
N TYR A 37 2.21 -16.11 15.77
CA TYR A 37 1.55 -15.93 17.05
C TYR A 37 2.53 -16.12 18.21
N GLU A 38 3.28 -17.21 18.25
CA GLU A 38 4.29 -17.43 19.27
C GLU A 38 5.31 -16.27 19.31
N LEU A 39 5.90 -15.95 18.17
CA LEU A 39 6.93 -14.93 18.10
C LEU A 39 6.41 -13.54 18.52
N VAL A 40 5.31 -13.10 17.92
CA VAL A 40 4.85 -11.71 18.05
C VAL A 40 3.93 -11.52 19.26
N VAL A 41 3.02 -12.46 19.50
CA VAL A 41 2.01 -12.32 20.56
C VAL A 41 2.55 -12.83 21.90
N VAL A 42 3.21 -13.98 21.92
CA VAL A 42 3.72 -14.55 23.17
C VAL A 42 5.04 -13.91 23.61
N TYR A 43 6.03 -13.80 22.71
CA TYR A 43 7.35 -13.34 23.08
C TYR A 43 7.56 -11.82 22.98
N MET A 44 6.96 -11.12 21.99
CA MET A 44 7.24 -9.70 21.79
C MET A 44 6.31 -8.76 22.54
N ARG A 45 5.10 -9.17 22.98
CA ARG A 45 4.17 -8.27 23.68
C ARG A 45 4.74 -7.76 24.98
N ARG A 46 4.69 -6.43 25.14
CA ARG A 46 5.07 -5.70 26.35
C ARG A 46 4.12 -4.53 26.55
N PRO A 47 3.77 -4.17 27.82
CA PRO A 47 2.85 -3.05 28.09
C PRO A 47 3.29 -1.73 27.45
N TRP A 48 4.59 -1.43 27.49
CA TRP A 48 5.14 -0.21 26.91
C TRP A 48 5.12 -0.19 25.37
N LEU A 49 5.14 -1.37 24.71
CA LEU A 49 5.19 -1.48 23.26
C LEU A 49 3.78 -1.40 22.64
N THR A 50 2.73 -1.72 23.40
CA THR A 50 1.35 -1.75 22.91
C THR A 50 0.90 -0.39 22.36
N PRO A 51 1.07 0.76 23.06
CA PRO A 51 0.68 2.06 22.49
C PRO A 51 1.49 2.42 21.24
N VAL A 52 2.76 2.02 21.17
CA VAL A 52 3.58 2.23 19.95
C VAL A 52 3.00 1.45 18.78
N MET A 53 2.63 0.18 18.96
CA MET A 53 2.02 -0.64 17.91
C MET A 53 0.63 -0.14 17.49
N GLN A 54 -0.13 0.45 18.41
CA GLN A 54 -1.39 1.12 18.08
C GLN A 54 -1.13 2.34 17.19
N SER A 55 -0.22 3.24 17.58
CA SER A 55 0.14 4.42 16.78
C SER A 55 0.69 4.03 15.39
N ILE A 56 1.50 2.99 15.29
CA ILE A 56 1.96 2.46 14.00
C ILE A 56 0.78 1.98 13.14
N SER A 57 -0.17 1.27 13.75
CA SER A 57 -1.38 0.81 13.04
C SER A 57 -2.21 1.97 12.49
N GLU A 58 -2.23 3.11 13.20
CA GLU A 58 -2.96 4.31 12.79
C GLU A 58 -2.43 4.96 11.51
N LEU A 59 -1.19 4.67 11.10
CA LEU A 59 -0.63 5.15 9.83
C LEU A 59 -1.40 4.65 8.59
N ALA A 60 -2.23 3.63 8.73
CA ALA A 60 -3.12 3.15 7.68
C ALA A 60 -4.59 3.58 7.89
N LEU A 61 -4.90 4.43 8.86
CA LEU A 61 -6.24 4.97 9.06
C LEU A 61 -6.58 6.06 8.04
N PRO A 62 -7.86 6.19 7.65
CA PRO A 62 -8.29 7.18 6.65
C PRO A 62 -7.85 8.61 6.97
N VAL A 63 -7.90 9.01 8.24
CA VAL A 63 -7.52 10.37 8.67
C VAL A 63 -6.05 10.66 8.36
N VAL A 64 -5.15 9.73 8.71
CA VAL A 64 -3.71 9.89 8.44
C VAL A 64 -3.44 9.89 6.94
N LEU A 65 -4.11 9.02 6.19
CA LEU A 65 -3.95 8.94 4.74
C LEU A 65 -4.45 10.20 4.03
N ILE A 66 -5.54 10.82 4.51
CA ILE A 66 -6.02 12.12 4.00
C ILE A 66 -4.98 13.21 4.26
N VAL A 67 -4.41 13.27 5.47
CA VAL A 67 -3.33 14.23 5.78
C VAL A 67 -2.12 14.00 4.87
N MET A 68 -1.75 12.74 4.63
CA MET A 68 -0.67 12.41 3.69
C MET A 68 -1.00 12.79 2.25
N LEU A 69 -2.25 12.63 1.81
CA LEU A 69 -2.68 13.09 0.48
C LEU A 69 -2.60 14.62 0.35
N LEU A 70 -3.00 15.35 1.37
CA LEU A 70 -2.85 16.82 1.40
C LEU A 70 -1.37 17.24 1.40
N ALA A 71 -0.50 16.51 2.09
CA ALA A 71 0.93 16.73 2.01
C ALA A 71 1.47 16.46 0.60
N VAL A 72 1.04 15.39 -0.05
CA VAL A 72 1.41 15.12 -1.45
C VAL A 72 0.93 16.25 -2.36
N GLU A 73 -0.29 16.77 -2.18
CA GLU A 73 -0.81 17.90 -2.96
C GLU A 73 0.01 19.19 -2.72
N ALA A 74 0.45 19.43 -1.50
CA ALA A 74 1.20 20.63 -1.14
C ALA A 74 2.66 20.62 -1.66
N PHE A 75 3.31 19.46 -1.68
CA PHE A 75 4.73 19.33 -1.99
C PHE A 75 5.04 18.74 -3.36
N ALA A 76 4.12 18.01 -3.97
CA ALA A 76 4.30 17.49 -5.31
C ALA A 76 4.01 18.58 -6.37
N PRO A 77 4.66 18.54 -7.53
CA PRO A 77 4.38 19.47 -8.62
C PRO A 77 2.98 19.18 -9.21
N GLY A 78 2.01 20.08 -8.90
CA GLY A 78 0.64 19.99 -9.39
C GLY A 78 -0.26 19.00 -8.60
N ARG A 79 -1.57 19.02 -8.92
CA ARG A 79 -2.60 18.22 -8.22
C ARG A 79 -2.68 16.75 -8.65
N ARG A 80 -2.16 16.41 -9.80
CA ARG A 80 -2.31 15.09 -10.40
C ARG A 80 -1.72 13.94 -9.58
N PRO A 81 -0.53 14.07 -8.94
CA PRO A 81 0.01 13.02 -8.06
C PRO A 81 -0.92 12.70 -6.88
N ALA A 82 -1.49 13.72 -6.23
CA ALA A 82 -2.42 13.53 -5.12
C ALA A 82 -3.73 12.86 -5.58
N ILE A 83 -4.29 13.28 -6.72
CA ILE A 83 -5.48 12.65 -7.31
C ILE A 83 -5.19 11.19 -7.64
N CYS A 84 -4.06 10.91 -8.28
CA CYS A 84 -3.62 9.54 -8.58
C CYS A 84 -3.53 8.69 -7.32
N ALA A 85 -2.91 9.19 -6.25
CA ALA A 85 -2.81 8.47 -4.98
C ALA A 85 -4.18 8.29 -4.30
N GLY A 86 -5.07 9.28 -4.38
CA GLY A 86 -6.44 9.20 -3.86
C GLY A 86 -7.29 8.16 -4.58
N VAL A 87 -7.24 8.13 -5.91
CA VAL A 87 -7.94 7.11 -6.71
C VAL A 87 -7.42 5.71 -6.39
N ASN A 88 -6.11 5.54 -6.28
CA ASN A 88 -5.51 4.27 -5.86
C ASN A 88 -6.05 3.82 -4.50
N LEU A 89 -6.13 4.73 -3.53
CA LEU A 89 -6.63 4.44 -2.18
C LEU A 89 -8.10 3.97 -2.22
N VAL A 90 -8.97 4.67 -2.95
CA VAL A 90 -10.38 4.29 -3.07
C VAL A 90 -10.53 2.92 -3.70
N LEU A 91 -9.82 2.66 -4.79
CA LEU A 91 -9.92 1.40 -5.51
C LEU A 91 -9.39 0.21 -4.70
N VAL A 92 -8.31 0.39 -3.93
CA VAL A 92 -7.80 -0.69 -3.05
C VAL A 92 -8.72 -0.96 -1.87
N LEU A 93 -9.40 0.07 -1.35
CA LEU A 93 -10.43 -0.11 -0.32
C LEU A 93 -11.60 -0.95 -0.84
N VAL A 94 -12.11 -0.65 -2.03
CA VAL A 94 -13.16 -1.44 -2.68
C VAL A 94 -12.69 -2.87 -2.89
N LEU A 95 -11.48 -3.07 -3.41
CA LEU A 95 -10.90 -4.40 -3.61
C LEU A 95 -10.82 -5.19 -2.30
N ASN A 96 -10.40 -4.55 -1.19
CA ASN A 96 -10.34 -5.21 0.11
C ASN A 96 -11.72 -5.66 0.60
N VAL A 97 -12.74 -4.80 0.46
CA VAL A 97 -14.12 -5.14 0.84
C VAL A 97 -14.60 -6.35 0.04
N VAL A 98 -14.40 -6.34 -1.28
CA VAL A 98 -14.79 -7.46 -2.16
C VAL A 98 -14.12 -8.77 -1.74
N LEU A 99 -12.81 -8.75 -1.53
CA LEU A 99 -12.07 -9.96 -1.13
C LEU A 99 -12.52 -10.49 0.23
N LYS A 100 -12.82 -9.63 1.20
CA LYS A 100 -13.36 -10.01 2.50
C LYS A 100 -14.72 -10.72 2.38
N GLN A 101 -15.56 -10.24 1.47
CA GLN A 101 -16.87 -10.85 1.21
C GLN A 101 -16.79 -12.16 0.40
N ILE A 102 -15.66 -12.48 -0.18
CA ILE A 102 -15.45 -13.78 -0.85
C ILE A 102 -14.93 -14.83 0.13
N VAL A 103 -13.95 -14.46 0.98
CA VAL A 103 -13.22 -15.44 1.80
C VAL A 103 -13.88 -15.71 3.17
N HIS A 104 -14.55 -14.71 3.76
CA HIS A 104 -15.30 -14.82 5.03
C HIS A 104 -14.49 -15.39 6.22
N ARG A 105 -13.17 -15.22 6.26
CA ARG A 105 -12.33 -15.74 7.34
C ARG A 105 -12.65 -15.06 8.67
N PRO A 106 -12.94 -15.80 9.76
CA PRO A 106 -13.09 -15.21 11.09
C PRO A 106 -11.75 -14.63 11.58
N ARG A 107 -11.84 -13.61 12.45
CA ARG A 107 -10.64 -13.02 13.07
C ARG A 107 -10.15 -13.90 14.23
N PRO A 108 -8.85 -13.77 14.62
CA PRO A 108 -8.33 -14.41 15.82
C PRO A 108 -9.19 -14.07 17.06
N GLU A 109 -9.38 -15.01 17.96
CA GLU A 109 -10.15 -14.82 19.18
C GLU A 109 -9.29 -15.01 20.43
N GLY A 110 -9.73 -14.42 21.57
CA GLY A 110 -9.13 -14.63 22.88
C GLY A 110 -7.92 -13.78 23.24
N PHE A 111 -7.26 -13.09 22.28
CA PHE A 111 -6.04 -12.31 22.55
C PHE A 111 -5.95 -10.96 21.85
N ARG A 112 -7.08 -10.42 21.41
CA ARG A 112 -7.14 -9.09 20.78
C ARG A 112 -6.89 -7.98 21.81
N LEU A 113 -6.07 -7.01 21.45
CA LEU A 113 -5.81 -5.81 22.27
C LEU A 113 -6.66 -4.62 21.87
N ILE A 114 -7.33 -4.69 20.71
CA ILE A 114 -8.25 -3.68 20.18
C ILE A 114 -9.50 -4.35 19.61
N ALA A 115 -10.59 -3.60 19.57
CA ALA A 115 -11.84 -4.06 18.94
C ALA A 115 -11.73 -3.86 17.41
N GLU A 116 -12.06 -4.90 16.66
CA GLU A 116 -12.17 -4.87 15.21
C GLU A 116 -13.32 -5.76 14.76
N THR A 117 -14.08 -5.30 13.79
CA THR A 117 -15.26 -6.00 13.26
C THR A 117 -15.02 -6.56 11.85
N GLY A 118 -15.94 -7.39 11.39
CA GLY A 118 -15.91 -7.99 10.05
C GLY A 118 -14.81 -9.05 9.87
N TYR A 119 -14.61 -9.46 8.62
CA TYR A 119 -13.73 -10.57 8.26
C TYR A 119 -12.23 -10.22 8.35
N SER A 120 -11.41 -11.26 8.56
CA SER A 120 -9.98 -11.14 8.78
C SER A 120 -9.18 -11.05 7.48
N PHE A 121 -9.49 -11.88 6.47
CA PHE A 121 -8.67 -12.05 5.26
C PHE A 121 -9.23 -11.28 4.06
N PRO A 122 -8.37 -10.60 3.32
CA PRO A 122 -7.01 -10.18 3.66
C PRO A 122 -7.01 -8.97 4.61
N SER A 123 -5.85 -8.68 5.25
CA SER A 123 -5.71 -7.53 6.15
C SER A 123 -5.87 -6.20 5.42
N GLY A 124 -6.89 -5.41 5.79
CA GLY A 124 -7.16 -4.12 5.16
C GLY A 124 -6.06 -3.09 5.40
N HIS A 125 -5.57 -2.95 6.64
CA HIS A 125 -4.46 -2.06 6.98
C HIS A 125 -3.20 -2.39 6.17
N SER A 126 -2.88 -3.68 6.03
CA SER A 126 -1.72 -4.13 5.24
C SER A 126 -1.88 -3.82 3.76
N MET A 127 -3.08 -4.06 3.21
CA MET A 127 -3.40 -3.71 1.82
C MET A 127 -3.26 -2.23 1.55
N ILE A 128 -3.90 -1.41 2.39
CA ILE A 128 -3.91 0.04 2.25
C ILE A 128 -2.51 0.62 2.40
N ALA A 129 -1.77 0.20 3.45
CA ALA A 129 -0.40 0.66 3.66
C ALA A 129 0.49 0.32 2.46
N MET A 130 0.45 -0.91 1.98
CA MET A 130 1.27 -1.33 0.83
C MET A 130 0.87 -0.62 -0.46
N ALA A 131 -0.42 -0.46 -0.74
CA ALA A 131 -0.89 0.20 -1.95
C ALA A 131 -0.59 1.72 -1.93
N PHE A 132 -0.77 2.38 -0.79
CA PHE A 132 -0.56 3.82 -0.67
C PHE A 132 0.93 4.17 -0.60
N TYR A 133 1.64 3.68 0.42
CA TYR A 133 3.06 3.98 0.58
C TYR A 133 3.93 3.35 -0.52
N GLY A 134 3.51 2.21 -1.07
CA GLY A 134 4.14 1.60 -2.23
C GLY A 134 3.99 2.44 -3.50
N LEU A 135 2.83 3.09 -3.72
CA LEU A 135 2.66 4.04 -4.83
C LEU A 135 3.52 5.28 -4.63
N LEU A 136 3.59 5.84 -3.41
CA LEU A 136 4.48 6.98 -3.11
C LEU A 136 5.95 6.61 -3.34
N ALA A 137 6.37 5.43 -2.88
CA ALA A 137 7.70 4.90 -3.16
C ALA A 137 7.98 4.79 -4.66
N TRP A 138 7.01 4.29 -5.44
CA TRP A 138 7.09 4.22 -6.89
C TRP A 138 7.23 5.61 -7.53
N MET A 139 6.44 6.60 -7.06
CA MET A 139 6.52 7.98 -7.55
C MET A 139 7.90 8.59 -7.23
N VAL A 140 8.38 8.47 -6.00
CA VAL A 140 9.72 8.94 -5.62
C VAL A 140 10.80 8.26 -6.47
N TRP A 141 10.69 6.96 -6.72
CA TRP A 141 11.65 6.25 -7.56
C TRP A 141 11.73 6.80 -8.99
N HIS A 142 10.62 7.24 -9.55
CA HIS A 142 10.54 7.71 -10.94
C HIS A 142 10.83 9.20 -11.09
N TYR A 143 10.42 10.03 -10.13
CA TYR A 143 10.48 11.49 -10.28
C TYR A 143 11.59 12.15 -9.47
N GLU A 144 12.03 11.55 -8.35
CA GLU A 144 13.14 12.10 -7.57
C GLU A 144 14.47 11.90 -8.30
N ARG A 145 15.34 12.93 -8.30
CA ARG A 145 16.67 12.89 -8.95
C ARG A 145 17.77 12.58 -7.96
N ASP A 146 17.65 13.05 -6.73
CA ASP A 146 18.63 12.81 -5.68
C ASP A 146 18.59 11.36 -5.22
N ARG A 147 19.73 10.68 -5.29
CA ARG A 147 19.84 9.26 -4.92
C ARG A 147 19.66 9.03 -3.43
N PHE A 148 20.17 9.94 -2.59
CA PHE A 148 20.07 9.81 -1.14
C PHE A 148 18.61 9.92 -0.71
N VAL A 149 17.90 10.97 -1.17
CA VAL A 149 16.46 11.16 -0.93
C VAL A 149 15.66 9.96 -1.42
N LYS A 150 15.94 9.46 -2.61
CA LYS A 150 15.30 8.28 -3.19
C LYS A 150 15.41 7.06 -2.27
N TYR A 151 16.62 6.68 -1.86
CA TYR A 151 16.82 5.51 -1.00
C TYR A 151 16.26 5.73 0.41
N LEU A 152 16.36 6.95 0.96
CA LEU A 152 15.79 7.30 2.27
C LEU A 152 14.26 7.12 2.25
N CYS A 153 13.56 7.67 1.26
CA CYS A 153 12.11 7.54 1.11
C CYS A 153 11.69 6.08 0.87
N MET A 154 12.41 5.37 -0.01
CA MET A 154 12.14 3.94 -0.27
C MET A 154 12.24 3.11 1.01
N SER A 155 13.31 3.30 1.80
CA SER A 155 13.50 2.60 3.07
C SER A 155 12.43 2.98 4.09
N GLY A 156 12.11 4.28 4.21
CA GLY A 156 11.09 4.78 5.11
C GLY A 156 9.70 4.21 4.81
N PHE A 157 9.26 4.26 3.55
CA PHE A 157 7.96 3.71 3.15
C PHE A 157 7.91 2.18 3.33
N THR A 158 8.98 1.48 3.01
CA THR A 158 9.06 0.03 3.24
C THR A 158 8.96 -0.30 4.73
N LEU A 159 9.66 0.44 5.58
CA LEU A 159 9.59 0.28 7.03
C LEU A 159 8.17 0.51 7.56
N VAL A 160 7.49 1.57 7.11
CA VAL A 160 6.09 1.85 7.49
C VAL A 160 5.18 0.69 7.10
N VAL A 161 5.27 0.20 5.87
CA VAL A 161 4.44 -0.92 5.38
C VAL A 161 4.62 -2.17 6.23
N VAL A 162 5.88 -2.57 6.48
CA VAL A 162 6.21 -3.74 7.30
C VAL A 162 5.76 -3.55 8.74
N ALA A 163 6.00 -2.38 9.32
CA ALA A 163 5.61 -2.06 10.69
C ALA A 163 4.10 -2.06 10.88
N VAL A 164 3.32 -1.50 9.93
CA VAL A 164 1.85 -1.58 9.94
C VAL A 164 1.39 -3.03 9.89
N GLY A 165 1.93 -3.86 8.99
CA GLY A 165 1.58 -5.27 8.94
C GLY A 165 1.88 -6.01 10.24
N LEU A 166 3.07 -5.81 10.82
CA LEU A 166 3.48 -6.41 12.08
C LEU A 166 2.58 -5.95 13.24
N SER A 167 2.19 -4.67 13.27
CA SER A 167 1.29 -4.15 14.31
C SER A 167 -0.06 -4.87 14.34
N ARG A 168 -0.58 -5.33 13.18
CA ARG A 168 -1.87 -6.05 13.11
C ARG A 168 -1.80 -7.44 13.72
N ILE A 169 -0.65 -8.11 13.59
CA ILE A 169 -0.38 -9.40 14.24
C ILE A 169 -0.20 -9.17 15.75
N TYR A 170 0.61 -8.17 16.13
CA TYR A 170 0.86 -7.81 17.52
C TYR A 170 -0.44 -7.48 18.28
N LEU A 171 -1.31 -6.68 17.68
CA LEU A 171 -2.60 -6.31 18.26
C LEU A 171 -3.62 -7.48 18.29
N GLY A 172 -3.30 -8.60 17.64
CA GLY A 172 -4.09 -9.83 17.68
C GLY A 172 -5.37 -9.78 16.85
N VAL A 173 -5.47 -8.88 15.89
CA VAL A 173 -6.67 -8.67 15.06
C VAL A 173 -6.60 -9.34 13.70
N HIS A 174 -5.40 -9.77 13.28
CA HIS A 174 -5.13 -10.48 12.04
C HIS A 174 -4.12 -11.61 12.23
N TYR A 175 -4.26 -12.65 11.44
CA TYR A 175 -3.25 -13.69 11.29
C TYR A 175 -2.09 -13.18 10.40
N ALA A 176 -0.92 -13.80 10.50
CA ALA A 176 0.24 -13.47 9.64
C ALA A 176 -0.06 -13.69 8.16
N THR A 177 -0.82 -14.73 7.84
CA THR A 177 -1.27 -15.03 6.47
C THR A 177 -2.21 -13.97 5.92
N ASP A 178 -3.05 -13.31 6.74
CA ASP A 178 -3.89 -12.19 6.31
C ASP A 178 -3.04 -10.98 5.90
N VAL A 179 -1.98 -10.70 6.67
CA VAL A 179 -1.04 -9.61 6.42
C VAL A 179 -0.25 -9.87 5.13
N LEU A 180 0.31 -11.07 5.00
CA LEU A 180 1.07 -11.47 3.81
C LEU A 180 0.20 -11.46 2.55
N ALA A 181 -1.03 -11.98 2.64
CA ALA A 181 -2.00 -11.92 1.55
C ALA A 181 -2.33 -10.47 1.17
N GLY A 182 -2.49 -9.58 2.15
CA GLY A 182 -2.71 -8.16 1.93
C GLY A 182 -1.56 -7.53 1.15
N PHE A 183 -0.30 -7.84 1.49
CA PHE A 183 0.88 -7.38 0.75
C PHE A 183 0.92 -7.94 -0.68
N CYS A 184 0.65 -9.24 -0.85
CA CYS A 184 0.63 -9.87 -2.17
C CYS A 184 -0.42 -9.25 -3.10
N VAL A 185 -1.67 -9.08 -2.62
CA VAL A 185 -2.73 -8.42 -3.39
C VAL A 185 -2.32 -7.00 -3.79
N SER A 186 -1.75 -6.24 -2.85
CA SER A 186 -1.33 -4.86 -3.15
C SER A 186 -0.15 -4.76 -4.09
N LEU A 187 0.78 -5.72 -4.07
CA LEU A 187 1.86 -5.80 -5.07
C LEU A 187 1.30 -6.07 -6.48
N MET A 188 0.36 -7.02 -6.60
CA MET A 188 -0.34 -7.27 -7.86
C MET A 188 -1.10 -6.04 -8.33
N TRP A 189 -1.83 -5.41 -7.41
CA TRP A 189 -2.58 -4.18 -7.65
C TRP A 189 -1.67 -3.05 -8.13
N LEU A 190 -0.58 -2.75 -7.42
CA LEU A 190 0.40 -1.74 -7.82
C LEU A 190 1.03 -2.04 -9.18
N GLY A 191 1.30 -3.32 -9.46
CA GLY A 191 1.74 -3.77 -10.76
C GLY A 191 0.79 -3.37 -11.89
N LEU A 192 -0.51 -3.55 -11.69
CA LEU A 192 -1.57 -3.18 -12.61
C LEU A 192 -1.78 -1.65 -12.64
N TYR A 193 -1.92 -1.05 -11.46
CA TYR A 193 -2.22 0.38 -11.29
C TYR A 193 -1.17 1.28 -11.94
N THR A 194 0.10 0.99 -11.68
CA THR A 194 1.21 1.78 -12.25
C THR A 194 1.37 1.59 -13.76
N LYS A 195 0.84 0.52 -14.33
CA LYS A 195 0.88 0.29 -15.78
C LYS A 195 -0.31 0.91 -16.53
N ILE A 196 -1.51 0.90 -15.93
CA ILE A 196 -2.75 1.28 -16.60
C ILE A 196 -3.22 2.66 -16.15
N PHE A 197 -3.28 2.90 -14.84
CA PHE A 197 -3.91 4.11 -14.30
C PHE A 197 -2.93 5.27 -14.17
N VAL A 198 -1.71 5.04 -13.71
CA VAL A 198 -0.73 6.13 -13.53
C VAL A 198 -0.50 6.93 -14.81
N PRO A 199 -0.36 6.34 -16.02
CA PRO A 199 -0.20 7.10 -17.26
C PRO A 199 -1.40 8.01 -17.60
N LEU A 200 -2.59 7.75 -17.06
CA LEU A 200 -3.77 8.61 -17.25
C LEU A 200 -3.66 9.92 -16.45
N PHE A 201 -2.98 9.87 -15.31
CA PHE A 201 -2.78 11.03 -14.44
C PHE A 201 -1.43 11.71 -14.68
N LEU A 202 -0.40 10.92 -14.94
CA LEU A 202 1.00 11.33 -15.07
C LEU A 202 1.55 10.83 -16.42
N PRO A 203 1.16 11.46 -17.54
CA PRO A 203 1.65 11.06 -18.85
C PRO A 203 3.16 11.30 -18.96
N ASP A 204 3.84 10.30 -19.52
CA ASP A 204 5.28 10.29 -19.87
C ASP A 204 6.21 10.95 -18.86
N GLY A 205 6.54 10.24 -17.84
CA GLY A 205 7.54 10.36 -16.76
C GLY A 205 8.64 11.45 -16.79
N THR A 206 8.52 12.50 -17.55
CA THR A 206 9.59 13.46 -17.79
C THR A 206 9.41 14.83 -17.11
N ASP A 207 8.20 15.30 -16.88
CA ASP A 207 7.99 16.55 -16.12
C ASP A 207 6.51 16.71 -15.71
N PRO A 208 6.16 16.57 -14.42
CA PRO A 208 4.82 16.87 -13.93
C PRO A 208 4.38 18.32 -14.18
N GLN A 209 5.32 19.26 -14.36
CA GLN A 209 5.02 20.65 -14.67
C GLN A 209 4.74 20.90 -16.15
N ALA A 210 5.15 20.01 -17.04
CA ALA A 210 4.94 20.18 -18.48
C ALA A 210 3.45 20.14 -18.88
N VAL A 211 2.61 19.53 -18.06
CA VAL A 211 1.19 19.32 -18.35
C VAL A 211 0.32 20.52 -17.96
N ASP A 212 0.75 21.33 -16.98
CA ASP A 212 0.04 22.54 -16.55
C ASP A 212 0.50 23.82 -17.31
N ARG A 213 1.51 23.71 -18.17
CA ARG A 213 1.85 24.83 -19.08
C ARG A 213 0.74 24.94 -20.12
N LYS A 214 -0.08 25.99 -20.00
CA LYS A 214 -0.94 26.44 -21.11
C LYS A 214 -0.08 26.57 -22.36
N PRO A 215 -0.57 26.15 -23.54
CA PRO A 215 0.15 26.45 -24.77
C PRO A 215 0.42 27.95 -24.86
N GLU A 216 1.68 28.33 -24.95
CA GLU A 216 2.03 29.71 -25.25
C GLU A 216 1.31 30.08 -26.55
N VAL A 217 0.37 31.01 -26.43
CA VAL A 217 -0.28 31.61 -27.59
C VAL A 217 0.83 32.32 -28.34
N SER A 218 1.27 31.71 -29.43
CA SER A 218 2.21 32.36 -30.34
C SER A 218 1.60 33.69 -30.80
N SER A 219 2.14 34.78 -30.26
CA SER A 219 1.82 36.13 -30.74
C SER A 219 2.15 36.19 -32.23
N PRO A 220 1.21 36.63 -33.10
CA PRO A 220 1.50 36.78 -34.51
C PRO A 220 2.62 37.85 -34.67
N SER A 221 3.73 37.42 -35.26
CA SER A 221 4.79 38.35 -35.65
C SER A 221 4.21 39.42 -36.55
N SER A 222 4.20 40.67 -36.06
CA SER A 222 3.95 41.86 -36.87
C SER A 222 5.05 41.97 -37.91
N ARG A 223 4.86 41.42 -39.09
CA ARG A 223 5.54 41.86 -40.30
C ARG A 223 4.77 43.07 -40.82
N ALA A 224 5.26 44.22 -40.52
CA ALA A 224 4.88 45.47 -41.19
C ALA A 224 6.15 46.13 -41.71
N GLY A 225 6.08 46.48 -43.02
CA GLY A 225 6.92 47.49 -43.67
C GLY A 225 8.16 47.03 -44.37
#